data_6809fae660f72a34839afbdae322c931
#
_entry.id   6809fae660f72a34839afbdae322c931
#
_cell.length_a   1.000
_cell.length_b   1.000
_cell.length_c   1.000
_cell.angle_alpha   90.00
_cell.angle_beta   90.00
_cell.angle_gamma   90.00
#
_symmetry.space_group_name_H-M   'P 1'
#
loop_
_entity.id
_entity.type
_entity.pdbx_description
1 polymer ?
#
loop_
_entity_poly.entity_id
_entity_poly.type
_entity_poly.pdbx_seq_one_letter_code
_entity_poly.pdbx_strand_id
1 'polypeptide(L)'
;MLYISLTKLPLSARNTNKKNSENLIQKSKFQFFGKLTILADHFITIFMTDLKAITSHFAISGEVAEIKPLGSGLINDTFLVTTRYPDTPDYVLQRINQAIFTDVPLLQENIRYITSRIRYHLQQRNANDIDRKTLTLVPATDERLYYYDGNSYWRLTIYIAGSKTFEQVTPDLAYQTGRAFGEFQYFLSDIPNPPIGATIPDFHNMEFRLGQFREAIARDKAARLAKVQPIVDELLGRSEEMCRAE
;
A
#
# COMPACT_ATOMS: atom_id res chain seq x y z
N MET A 1 5.64 3.35 -5.15
CA MET A 1 4.43 3.77 -4.42
C MET A 1 4.89 4.24 -3.05
N LEU A 2 4.92 5.56 -2.82
CA LEU A 2 5.29 6.13 -1.51
C LEU A 2 4.09 5.98 -0.57
N TYR A 3 4.25 5.28 0.53
CA TYR A 3 3.26 5.20 1.60
C TYR A 3 3.41 6.40 2.53
N ILE A 4 2.41 7.28 2.60
CA ILE A 4 2.25 8.24 3.68
C ILE A 4 1.11 7.73 4.58
N SER A 5 1.45 7.26 5.78
CA SER A 5 0.47 6.84 6.80
C SER A 5 0.16 8.02 7.73
N LEU A 6 -1.10 8.42 7.80
CA LEU A 6 -1.60 9.38 8.79
C LEU A 6 -2.14 8.61 10.00
N THR A 7 -1.46 8.68 11.14
CA THR A 7 -1.94 8.13 12.41
C THR A 7 -2.55 9.20 13.30
N LYS A 8 -3.58 8.80 14.06
CA LYS A 8 -4.42 9.63 14.93
C LYS A 8 -3.71 10.10 16.19
N LEU A 9 -3.95 11.36 16.58
CA LEU A 9 -3.55 11.96 17.87
C LEU A 9 -4.38 11.40 19.05
N PRO A 10 -3.81 11.27 20.27
CA PRO A 10 -4.52 10.80 21.44
C PRO A 10 -5.23 11.95 22.17
N LEU A 11 -6.46 11.71 22.60
CA LEU A 11 -7.22 12.56 23.50
C LEU A 11 -6.85 12.24 24.97
N SER A 12 -6.49 13.25 25.71
CA SER A 12 -6.09 13.19 27.12
C SER A 12 -7.28 13.00 28.08
N ALA A 13 -6.99 12.31 29.15
CA ALA A 13 -7.85 11.86 30.23
C ALA A 13 -8.44 12.95 31.12
N ARG A 14 -9.60 12.67 31.73
CA ARG A 14 -10.00 13.16 33.05
C ARG A 14 -10.48 12.02 33.95
N ASN A 15 -9.96 12.09 35.15
CA ASN A 15 -10.02 11.21 36.30
C ASN A 15 -11.39 11.22 37.02
N THR A 16 -11.91 10.11 37.54
CA THR A 16 -12.21 9.90 38.96
C THR A 16 -13.01 8.61 39.23
N ASN A 17 -12.54 7.84 40.22
CA ASN A 17 -13.20 6.89 41.12
C ASN A 17 -14.10 5.76 40.61
N LYS A 18 -13.57 4.53 40.64
CA LYS A 18 -14.34 3.29 40.96
C LYS A 18 -13.41 2.09 41.19
N LYS A 19 -12.94 1.91 42.40
CA LYS A 19 -12.06 0.77 42.79
C LYS A 19 -12.74 -0.58 42.93
N ASN A 20 -14.07 -0.70 42.89
CA ASN A 20 -14.80 -1.98 43.12
C ASN A 20 -15.49 -2.58 41.88
N SER A 21 -15.56 -1.90 40.76
CA SER A 21 -16.05 -2.48 39.51
C SER A 21 -14.93 -3.01 38.59
N GLU A 22 -13.69 -2.72 38.89
CA GLU A 22 -12.53 -3.04 38.04
C GLU A 22 -12.15 -4.51 38.10
N ASN A 23 -12.34 -5.19 39.24
CA ASN A 23 -11.97 -6.62 39.39
C ASN A 23 -12.90 -7.62 38.69
N LEU A 24 -14.16 -7.28 38.47
CA LEU A 24 -15.10 -8.12 37.71
C LEU A 24 -14.96 -7.89 36.20
N ILE A 25 -14.68 -6.67 35.81
CA ILE A 25 -14.45 -6.31 34.40
C ILE A 25 -13.08 -6.82 33.90
N GLN A 26 -12.06 -6.83 34.76
CA GLN A 26 -10.75 -7.40 34.43
C GLN A 26 -10.79 -8.92 34.23
N LYS A 27 -11.52 -9.68 35.06
CA LYS A 27 -11.68 -11.14 34.89
C LYS A 27 -12.46 -11.50 33.62
N SER A 28 -13.53 -10.77 33.29
CA SER A 28 -14.28 -11.00 32.04
C SER A 28 -13.50 -10.58 30.80
N LYS A 29 -12.72 -9.48 30.84
CA LYS A 29 -11.82 -9.07 29.76
C LYS A 29 -10.71 -10.10 29.54
N PHE A 30 -10.10 -10.65 30.59
CA PHE A 30 -9.04 -11.66 30.48
C PHE A 30 -9.54 -12.97 29.83
N GLN A 31 -10.77 -13.40 30.13
CA GLN A 31 -11.37 -14.58 29.48
C GLN A 31 -11.79 -14.31 28.03
N PHE A 32 -12.25 -13.09 27.73
CA PHE A 32 -12.62 -12.70 26.37
C PHE A 32 -11.37 -12.52 25.48
N PHE A 33 -10.32 -11.91 26.02
CA PHE A 33 -9.03 -11.78 25.32
C PHE A 33 -8.35 -13.14 25.08
N GLY A 34 -8.39 -14.07 26.06
CA GLY A 34 -7.85 -15.41 25.88
C GLY A 34 -8.54 -16.21 24.76
N LYS A 35 -9.88 -16.14 24.66
CA LYS A 35 -10.61 -16.76 23.53
C LYS A 35 -10.36 -16.06 22.20
N LEU A 36 -10.22 -14.72 22.19
CA LEU A 36 -9.89 -13.97 20.99
C LEU A 36 -8.48 -14.27 20.49
N THR A 37 -7.51 -14.45 21.39
CA THR A 37 -6.13 -14.84 21.06
C THR A 37 -6.08 -16.24 20.47
N ILE A 38 -6.77 -17.23 21.04
CA ILE A 38 -6.82 -18.60 20.51
C ILE A 38 -7.49 -18.64 19.11
N LEU A 39 -8.56 -17.86 18.89
CA LEU A 39 -9.20 -17.74 17.59
C LEU A 39 -8.28 -17.02 16.60
N ALA A 40 -7.59 -15.96 17.02
CA ALA A 40 -6.63 -15.26 16.19
C ALA A 40 -5.45 -16.16 15.81
N ASP A 41 -4.89 -16.92 16.75
CA ASP A 41 -3.80 -17.87 16.49
C ASP A 41 -4.25 -19.01 15.54
N HIS A 42 -5.49 -19.48 15.67
CA HIS A 42 -6.03 -20.50 14.77
C HIS A 42 -6.28 -19.94 13.35
N PHE A 43 -6.83 -18.73 13.24
CA PHE A 43 -6.97 -18.02 11.96
C PHE A 43 -5.60 -17.73 11.33
N ILE A 44 -4.61 -17.29 12.12
CA ILE A 44 -3.25 -17.04 11.66
C ILE A 44 -2.62 -18.34 11.14
N THR A 45 -2.80 -19.47 11.82
CA THR A 45 -2.24 -20.76 11.40
C THR A 45 -2.84 -21.27 10.09
N ILE A 46 -4.16 -21.17 9.91
CA ILE A 46 -4.84 -21.55 8.66
C ILE A 46 -4.39 -20.62 7.53
N PHE A 47 -4.36 -19.30 7.79
CA PHE A 47 -3.95 -18.29 6.82
C PHE A 47 -2.48 -18.44 6.40
N MET A 48 -1.58 -18.82 7.32
CA MET A 48 -0.16 -19.08 7.05
C MET A 48 0.07 -20.32 6.19
N THR A 49 -0.77 -21.35 6.32
CA THR A 49 -0.71 -22.55 5.48
C THR A 49 -1.06 -22.20 4.03
N ASP A 50 -2.09 -21.40 3.82
CA ASP A 50 -2.51 -20.94 2.51
C ASP A 50 -1.43 -20.06 1.84
N LEU A 51 -0.77 -19.18 2.60
CA LEU A 51 0.29 -18.31 2.08
C LEU A 51 1.51 -19.10 1.58
N LYS A 52 1.87 -20.23 2.23
CA LYS A 52 2.94 -21.11 1.72
C LYS A 52 2.53 -21.77 0.40
N ALA A 53 1.30 -22.23 0.29
CA ALA A 53 0.76 -22.74 -0.95
C ALA A 53 0.77 -21.66 -2.05
N ILE A 54 0.33 -20.43 -1.73
CA ILE A 54 0.37 -19.29 -2.67
C ILE A 54 1.80 -19.01 -3.14
N THR A 55 2.78 -18.96 -2.21
CA THR A 55 4.17 -18.66 -2.58
C THR A 55 4.80 -19.72 -3.48
N SER A 56 4.38 -21.01 -3.39
CA SER A 56 4.88 -22.08 -4.24
C SER A 56 4.50 -21.94 -5.73
N HIS A 57 3.56 -21.07 -6.05
CA HIS A 57 3.20 -20.72 -7.42
C HIS A 57 4.09 -19.67 -8.08
N PHE A 58 5.12 -19.18 -7.38
CA PHE A 58 6.06 -18.20 -7.92
C PHE A 58 7.46 -18.80 -8.09
N ALA A 59 8.24 -18.25 -9.02
CA ALA A 59 9.62 -18.66 -9.30
C ALA A 59 10.58 -18.17 -8.19
N ILE A 60 10.40 -18.67 -6.98
CA ILE A 60 11.22 -18.34 -5.80
C ILE A 60 12.56 -19.07 -5.87
N SER A 61 13.65 -18.35 -5.58
CA SER A 61 14.96 -18.95 -5.31
C SER A 61 15.08 -19.20 -3.81
N GLY A 62 15.40 -20.43 -3.43
CA GLY A 62 15.57 -20.83 -2.03
C GLY A 62 14.32 -21.41 -1.39
N GLU A 63 14.48 -21.87 -0.16
CA GLU A 63 13.42 -22.49 0.66
C GLU A 63 12.78 -21.43 1.55
N VAL A 64 11.45 -21.31 1.52
CA VAL A 64 10.69 -20.40 2.39
C VAL A 64 10.80 -20.87 3.85
N ALA A 65 11.38 -20.02 4.70
CA ALA A 65 11.52 -20.27 6.14
C ALA A 65 10.29 -19.77 6.91
N GLU A 66 9.92 -18.49 6.71
CA GLU A 66 8.84 -17.84 7.45
C GLU A 66 8.05 -16.89 6.54
N ILE A 67 6.76 -16.72 6.81
CA ILE A 67 5.92 -15.68 6.20
C ILE A 67 5.23 -14.93 7.32
N LYS A 68 5.36 -13.60 7.35
CA LYS A 68 4.75 -12.75 8.37
C LYS A 68 4.19 -11.46 7.78
N PRO A 69 3.16 -10.86 8.39
CA PRO A 69 2.65 -9.56 7.95
C PRO A 69 3.76 -8.51 7.91
N LEU A 70 3.77 -7.68 6.86
CA LEU A 70 4.71 -6.60 6.66
C LEU A 70 3.99 -5.25 6.61
N GLY A 71 4.13 -4.47 7.68
CA GLY A 71 3.51 -3.16 7.79
C GLY A 71 1.99 -3.19 7.98
N SER A 72 1.37 -2.02 7.96
CA SER A 72 -0.09 -1.80 8.09
C SER A 72 -0.66 -1.23 6.78
N GLY A 73 -0.48 -1.95 5.67
CA GLY A 73 -0.98 -1.50 4.36
C GLY A 73 -2.50 -1.26 4.39
N LEU A 74 -2.93 -0.09 3.88
CA LEU A 74 -4.35 0.29 3.87
C LEU A 74 -5.11 -0.29 2.68
N ILE A 75 -4.40 -0.74 1.64
CA ILE A 75 -5.00 -1.17 0.37
C ILE A 75 -4.79 -2.67 0.15
N ASN A 76 -3.54 -3.11 0.16
CA ASN A 76 -3.17 -4.50 -0.10
C ASN A 76 -2.73 -5.18 1.21
N ASP A 77 -3.07 -6.44 1.39
CA ASP A 77 -2.42 -7.23 2.43
C ASP A 77 -0.99 -7.55 1.98
N THR A 78 -0.04 -7.31 2.86
CA THR A 78 1.38 -7.41 2.54
C THR A 78 2.10 -8.29 3.54
N PHE A 79 2.94 -9.20 3.03
CA PHE A 79 3.66 -10.18 3.82
C PHE A 79 5.12 -10.19 3.42
N LEU A 80 6.01 -10.30 4.43
CA LEU A 80 7.42 -10.62 4.24
C LEU A 80 7.57 -12.14 4.19
N VAL A 81 8.15 -12.64 3.12
CA VAL A 81 8.54 -14.04 2.93
C VAL A 81 10.05 -14.12 3.10
N THR A 82 10.51 -14.71 4.19
CA THR A 82 11.94 -14.90 4.42
C THR A 82 12.39 -16.27 3.94
N THR A 83 13.58 -16.32 3.38
CA THR A 83 14.21 -17.56 2.92
C THR A 83 15.21 -18.10 3.95
N ARG A 84 15.51 -19.38 3.86
CA ARG A 84 16.36 -20.08 4.85
C ARG A 84 17.84 -19.72 4.72
N TYR A 85 18.31 -19.43 3.52
CA TYR A 85 19.74 -19.26 3.26
C TYR A 85 20.09 -17.79 2.99
N PRO A 86 21.19 -17.26 3.57
CA PRO A 86 21.56 -15.85 3.45
C PRO A 86 21.89 -15.38 2.03
N ASP A 87 22.22 -16.29 1.14
CA ASP A 87 22.52 -16.05 -0.28
C ASP A 87 21.29 -16.04 -1.18
N THR A 88 20.10 -16.33 -0.62
CA THR A 88 18.84 -16.26 -1.32
C THR A 88 18.06 -15.02 -0.92
N PRO A 89 17.36 -14.35 -1.87
CA PRO A 89 16.61 -13.14 -1.55
C PRO A 89 15.38 -13.44 -0.69
N ASP A 90 15.01 -12.51 0.16
CA ASP A 90 13.67 -12.43 0.75
C ASP A 90 12.70 -11.78 -0.23
N TYR A 91 11.40 -11.96 0.02
CA TYR A 91 10.37 -11.49 -0.89
C TYR A 91 9.25 -10.74 -0.17
N VAL A 92 8.51 -9.95 -0.93
CA VAL A 92 7.26 -9.34 -0.50
C VAL A 92 6.11 -9.96 -1.28
N LEU A 93 5.25 -10.72 -0.60
CA LEU A 93 4.01 -11.26 -1.14
C LEU A 93 2.88 -10.27 -0.86
N GLN A 94 2.09 -9.95 -1.88
CA GLN A 94 0.93 -9.06 -1.71
C GLN A 94 -0.33 -9.67 -2.31
N ARG A 95 -1.42 -9.67 -1.51
CA ARG A 95 -2.78 -9.86 -2.00
C ARG A 95 -3.29 -8.52 -2.51
N ILE A 96 -3.64 -8.48 -3.78
CA ILE A 96 -4.06 -7.26 -4.47
C ILE A 96 -5.54 -6.99 -4.19
N ASN A 97 -5.87 -5.78 -3.77
CA ASN A 97 -7.25 -5.39 -3.53
C ASN A 97 -7.99 -5.13 -4.84
N GLN A 98 -8.77 -6.11 -5.29
CA GLN A 98 -9.54 -6.09 -6.54
C GLN A 98 -10.70 -5.09 -6.52
N ALA A 99 -11.15 -4.64 -5.34
CA ALA A 99 -12.17 -3.59 -5.25
C ALA A 99 -11.62 -2.21 -5.65
N ILE A 100 -10.30 -2.05 -5.60
CA ILE A 100 -9.60 -0.82 -6.00
C ILE A 100 -8.96 -1.00 -7.37
N PHE A 101 -8.24 -2.11 -7.59
CA PHE A 101 -7.56 -2.42 -8.85
C PHE A 101 -8.38 -3.45 -9.61
N THR A 102 -9.33 -2.98 -10.41
CA THR A 102 -10.28 -3.86 -11.11
C THR A 102 -9.67 -4.63 -12.28
N ASP A 103 -8.56 -4.15 -12.84
CA ASP A 103 -7.77 -4.82 -13.89
C ASP A 103 -6.36 -5.12 -13.37
N VAL A 104 -6.20 -6.26 -12.71
CA VAL A 104 -4.91 -6.67 -12.16
C VAL A 104 -3.89 -7.03 -13.25
N PRO A 105 -4.22 -7.71 -14.35
CA PRO A 105 -3.30 -7.89 -15.46
C PRO A 105 -2.71 -6.57 -15.96
N LEU A 106 -3.52 -5.57 -16.24
CA LEU A 106 -3.06 -4.23 -16.65
C LEU A 106 -2.17 -3.59 -15.58
N LEU A 107 -2.54 -3.70 -14.30
CA LEU A 107 -1.72 -3.19 -13.20
C LEU A 107 -0.31 -3.79 -13.21
N GLN A 108 -0.19 -5.10 -13.39
CA GLN A 108 1.10 -5.77 -13.39
C GLN A 108 1.93 -5.41 -14.63
N GLU A 109 1.31 -5.30 -15.80
CA GLU A 109 2.00 -4.86 -17.01
C GLU A 109 2.49 -3.40 -16.89
N ASN A 110 1.70 -2.51 -16.32
CA ASN A 110 2.15 -1.15 -16.02
C ASN A 110 3.38 -1.14 -15.10
N ILE A 111 3.36 -1.92 -14.01
CA ILE A 111 4.49 -2.03 -13.09
C ILE A 111 5.72 -2.58 -13.82
N ARG A 112 5.58 -3.64 -14.60
CA ARG A 112 6.67 -4.24 -15.38
C ARG A 112 7.28 -3.21 -16.34
N TYR A 113 6.44 -2.52 -17.09
CA TYR A 113 6.89 -1.52 -18.06
C TYR A 113 7.66 -0.38 -17.37
N ILE A 114 7.08 0.23 -16.34
CA ILE A 114 7.68 1.35 -15.61
C ILE A 114 9.01 0.93 -14.95
N THR A 115 9.04 -0.21 -14.26
CA THR A 115 10.26 -0.67 -13.59
C THR A 115 11.36 -1.05 -14.59
N SER A 116 11.01 -1.58 -15.76
CA SER A 116 11.97 -1.86 -16.83
C SER A 116 12.58 -0.57 -17.40
N ARG A 117 11.78 0.50 -17.57
CA ARG A 117 12.30 1.82 -18.03
C ARG A 117 13.23 2.43 -17.00
N ILE A 118 12.86 2.42 -15.72
CA ILE A 118 13.72 2.91 -14.65
C ILE A 118 15.04 2.13 -14.63
N ARG A 119 14.98 0.80 -14.73
CA ARG A 119 16.16 -0.07 -14.76
C ARG A 119 17.05 0.24 -15.96
N TYR A 120 16.48 0.42 -17.14
CA TYR A 120 17.22 0.83 -18.34
C TYR A 120 18.00 2.13 -18.10
N HIS A 121 17.36 3.20 -17.61
CA HIS A 121 18.03 4.48 -17.37
C HIS A 121 19.11 4.38 -16.29
N LEU A 122 18.89 3.60 -15.23
CA LEU A 122 19.90 3.35 -14.20
C LEU A 122 21.11 2.62 -14.76
N GLN A 123 20.92 1.65 -15.65
CA GLN A 123 22.00 0.93 -16.35
C GLN A 123 22.79 1.87 -17.25
N GLN A 124 22.15 2.73 -18.05
CA GLN A 124 22.82 3.72 -18.90
C GLN A 124 23.70 4.70 -18.12
N ARG A 125 23.36 4.95 -16.86
CA ARG A 125 24.14 5.82 -15.96
C ARG A 125 25.20 5.05 -15.15
N ASN A 126 25.38 3.75 -15.39
CA ASN A 126 26.24 2.88 -14.61
C ASN A 126 25.94 2.99 -13.10
N ALA A 127 24.66 3.10 -12.74
CA ALA A 127 24.25 3.20 -11.35
C ALA A 127 24.54 1.92 -10.58
N ASN A 128 25.06 2.07 -9.37
CA ASN A 128 25.22 0.95 -8.44
C ASN A 128 23.88 0.60 -7.80
N ASP A 129 23.75 -0.63 -7.33
CA ASP A 129 22.61 -1.12 -6.53
C ASP A 129 21.24 -0.91 -7.21
N ILE A 130 21.15 -1.21 -8.51
CA ILE A 130 19.94 -1.02 -9.31
C ILE A 130 18.75 -1.75 -8.68
N ASP A 131 18.96 -2.95 -8.14
CA ASP A 131 17.91 -3.77 -7.49
C ASP A 131 17.36 -3.14 -6.19
N ARG A 132 18.06 -2.16 -5.64
CA ARG A 132 17.59 -1.39 -4.49
C ARG A 132 16.84 -0.12 -4.89
N LYS A 133 16.91 0.29 -6.15
CA LYS A 133 16.34 1.55 -6.67
C LYS A 133 15.02 1.36 -7.41
N THR A 134 14.72 0.15 -7.84
CA THR A 134 13.45 -0.20 -8.48
C THR A 134 12.98 -1.58 -8.07
N LEU A 135 11.67 -1.80 -8.12
CA LEU A 135 11.10 -3.10 -7.81
C LEU A 135 11.52 -4.16 -8.83
N THR A 136 11.73 -5.38 -8.36
CA THR A 136 11.91 -6.56 -9.17
C THR A 136 10.72 -7.50 -8.97
N LEU A 137 9.88 -7.64 -10.00
CA LEU A 137 8.77 -8.59 -9.99
C LEU A 137 9.32 -10.01 -10.12
N VAL A 138 8.73 -10.94 -9.37
CA VAL A 138 9.00 -12.38 -9.47
C VAL A 138 7.81 -13.00 -10.21
N PRO A 139 8.00 -13.63 -11.39
CA PRO A 139 6.92 -14.24 -12.13
C PRO A 139 6.35 -15.45 -11.39
N ALA A 140 5.11 -15.77 -11.67
CA ALA A 140 4.53 -17.05 -11.32
C ALA A 140 5.16 -18.17 -12.18
N THR A 141 4.96 -19.41 -11.80
CA THR A 141 5.48 -20.61 -12.52
C THR A 141 4.92 -20.77 -13.94
N ASP A 142 3.84 -20.07 -14.26
CA ASP A 142 3.24 -19.97 -15.60
C ASP A 142 3.66 -18.68 -16.34
N GLU A 143 4.74 -18.01 -15.88
CA GLU A 143 5.34 -16.80 -16.45
C GLU A 143 4.51 -15.51 -16.28
N ARG A 144 3.27 -15.59 -15.76
CA ARG A 144 2.48 -14.39 -15.44
C ARG A 144 3.09 -13.62 -14.27
N LEU A 145 2.85 -12.32 -14.22
CA LEU A 145 3.35 -11.44 -13.14
C LEU A 145 2.42 -11.40 -11.92
N TYR A 146 1.51 -12.33 -11.86
CA TYR A 146 0.56 -12.54 -10.76
C TYR A 146 0.10 -14.00 -10.73
N TYR A 147 -0.37 -14.43 -9.58
CA TYR A 147 -1.08 -15.68 -9.41
C TYR A 147 -2.54 -15.41 -9.02
N TYR A 148 -3.49 -16.14 -9.57
CA TYR A 148 -4.91 -16.07 -9.19
C TYR A 148 -5.32 -17.40 -8.57
N ASP A 149 -5.73 -17.39 -7.30
CA ASP A 149 -6.08 -18.57 -6.52
C ASP A 149 -7.55 -19.01 -6.67
N GLY A 150 -8.29 -18.39 -7.60
CA GLY A 150 -9.74 -18.58 -7.76
C GLY A 150 -10.60 -17.52 -7.07
N ASN A 151 -10.01 -16.75 -6.15
CA ASN A 151 -10.70 -15.71 -5.40
C ASN A 151 -9.91 -14.40 -5.35
N SER A 152 -8.60 -14.47 -5.21
CA SER A 152 -7.71 -13.31 -5.03
C SER A 152 -6.54 -13.34 -5.99
N TYR A 153 -6.06 -12.15 -6.36
CA TYR A 153 -4.82 -12.00 -7.10
C TYR A 153 -3.65 -11.74 -6.16
N TRP A 154 -2.54 -12.39 -6.44
CA TRP A 154 -1.31 -12.30 -5.68
C TRP A 154 -0.16 -11.87 -6.57
N ARG A 155 0.77 -11.08 -6.04
CA ARG A 155 2.05 -10.79 -6.70
C ARG A 155 3.20 -10.98 -5.73
N LEU A 156 4.37 -11.27 -6.28
CA LEU A 156 5.60 -11.41 -5.53
C LEU A 156 6.65 -10.44 -6.08
N THR A 157 7.38 -9.79 -5.18
CA THR A 157 8.53 -8.95 -5.53
C THR A 157 9.71 -9.30 -4.64
N ILE A 158 10.94 -9.02 -5.09
CA ILE A 158 12.11 -9.13 -4.23
C ILE A 158 12.04 -8.06 -3.12
N TYR A 159 12.33 -8.45 -1.90
CA TYR A 159 12.37 -7.55 -0.75
C TYR A 159 13.62 -6.68 -0.79
N ILE A 160 13.45 -5.37 -0.66
CA ILE A 160 14.57 -4.42 -0.58
C ILE A 160 14.96 -4.28 0.90
N ALA A 161 15.93 -5.07 1.33
CA ALA A 161 16.39 -5.11 2.72
C ALA A 161 16.90 -3.74 3.20
N GLY A 162 16.71 -3.43 4.49
CA GLY A 162 17.17 -2.19 5.11
C GLY A 162 16.39 -0.94 4.70
N SER A 163 15.24 -1.08 4.02
CA SER A 163 14.31 0.03 3.82
C SER A 163 13.69 0.48 5.14
N LYS A 164 13.43 1.79 5.28
CA LYS A 164 12.85 2.38 6.49
C LYS A 164 11.64 3.22 6.14
N THR A 165 10.61 3.15 6.97
CA THR A 165 9.45 4.04 6.92
C THR A 165 9.60 5.13 7.97
N PHE A 166 9.32 6.37 7.58
CA PHE A 166 9.36 7.52 8.47
C PHE A 166 7.94 8.03 8.71
N GLU A 167 7.55 8.16 9.98
CA GLU A 167 6.23 8.66 10.37
C GLU A 167 6.16 10.19 10.36
N GLN A 168 7.30 10.85 10.51
CA GLN A 168 7.40 12.31 10.53
C GLN A 168 8.28 12.81 9.38
N VAL A 169 7.82 13.85 8.71
CA VAL A 169 8.55 14.50 7.63
C VAL A 169 9.43 15.61 8.19
N THR A 170 10.74 15.48 8.01
CA THR A 170 11.70 16.57 8.26
C THR A 170 11.98 17.35 6.97
N PRO A 171 12.53 18.57 7.01
CA PRO A 171 12.91 19.30 5.81
C PRO A 171 13.86 18.52 4.87
N ASP A 172 14.81 17.77 5.45
CA ASP A 172 15.71 16.92 4.67
C ASP A 172 14.96 15.77 4.00
N LEU A 173 14.08 15.07 4.72
CA LEU A 173 13.25 14.01 4.13
C LEU A 173 12.33 14.56 3.02
N ALA A 174 11.76 15.76 3.19
CA ALA A 174 10.96 16.41 2.16
C ALA A 174 11.80 16.69 0.90
N TYR A 175 13.02 17.20 1.06
CA TYR A 175 13.95 17.41 -0.04
C TYR A 175 14.30 16.11 -0.75
N GLN A 176 14.69 15.05 -0.02
CA GLN A 176 15.02 13.75 -0.59
C GLN A 176 13.82 13.13 -1.34
N THR A 177 12.62 13.28 -0.77
CA THR A 177 11.39 12.81 -1.41
C THR A 177 11.12 13.55 -2.71
N GLY A 178 11.22 14.88 -2.71
CA GLY A 178 11.06 15.70 -3.92
C GLY A 178 12.08 15.34 -5.00
N ARG A 179 13.34 15.13 -4.61
CA ARG A 179 14.39 14.68 -5.52
C ARG A 179 14.07 13.31 -6.13
N ALA A 180 13.62 12.34 -5.32
CA ALA A 180 13.27 11.00 -5.80
C ALA A 180 12.08 11.04 -6.76
N PHE A 181 11.07 11.87 -6.51
CA PHE A 181 9.96 12.08 -7.44
C PHE A 181 10.39 12.75 -8.75
N GLY A 182 11.25 13.77 -8.67
CA GLY A 182 11.80 14.41 -9.86
C GLY A 182 12.63 13.43 -10.71
N GLU A 183 13.43 12.58 -10.09
CA GLU A 183 14.19 11.52 -10.77
C GLU A 183 13.25 10.48 -11.42
N PHE A 184 12.21 10.06 -10.70
CA PHE A 184 11.17 9.17 -11.24
C PHE A 184 10.50 9.76 -12.49
N GLN A 185 10.06 11.02 -12.43
CA GLN A 185 9.48 11.72 -13.59
C GLN A 185 10.47 11.81 -14.75
N TYR A 186 11.74 12.10 -14.46
CA TYR A 186 12.79 12.15 -15.50
C TYR A 186 12.96 10.79 -16.19
N PHE A 187 12.96 9.68 -15.46
CA PHE A 187 13.07 8.34 -16.06
C PHE A 187 11.89 7.96 -16.96
N LEU A 188 10.77 8.64 -16.83
CA LEU A 188 9.56 8.38 -17.60
C LEU A 188 9.27 9.44 -18.64
N SER A 189 10.07 10.51 -18.73
CA SER A 189 9.83 11.65 -19.61
C SER A 189 9.99 11.33 -21.10
N ASP A 190 10.68 10.25 -21.43
CA ASP A 190 10.94 9.82 -22.81
C ASP A 190 10.02 8.69 -23.30
N ILE A 191 8.94 8.42 -22.57
CA ILE A 191 7.95 7.40 -22.95
C ILE A 191 6.98 8.02 -23.98
N PRO A 192 7.09 7.68 -25.28
CA PRO A 192 6.14 8.15 -26.27
C PRO A 192 4.86 7.31 -26.18
N ASN A 193 3.70 7.94 -26.03
CA ASN A 193 2.41 7.25 -25.97
C ASN A 193 2.49 6.01 -25.04
N PRO A 194 2.58 6.21 -23.73
CA PRO A 194 2.86 5.12 -22.82
C PRO A 194 1.83 4.01 -22.99
N PRO A 195 2.25 2.74 -23.15
CA PRO A 195 1.34 1.59 -23.19
C PRO A 195 0.79 1.27 -21.77
N ILE A 196 0.70 2.29 -20.94
CA ILE A 196 0.17 2.22 -19.59
C ILE A 196 -1.27 2.70 -19.59
N GLY A 197 -2.15 1.91 -18.97
CA GLY A 197 -3.57 2.23 -18.81
C GLY A 197 -3.90 2.72 -17.40
N ALA A 198 -5.04 3.37 -17.26
CA ALA A 198 -5.57 3.78 -15.96
C ALA A 198 -6.00 2.54 -15.17
N THR A 199 -5.32 2.27 -14.04
CA THR A 199 -5.62 1.12 -13.16
C THR A 199 -6.69 1.43 -12.12
N ILE A 200 -6.97 2.70 -11.88
CA ILE A 200 -8.09 3.20 -11.06
C ILE A 200 -8.79 4.27 -11.90
N PRO A 201 -9.98 3.99 -12.46
CA PRO A 201 -10.71 4.95 -13.27
C PRO A 201 -10.94 6.26 -12.53
N ASP A 202 -10.81 7.39 -13.22
CA ASP A 202 -11.05 8.74 -12.71
C ASP A 202 -10.28 9.10 -11.41
N PHE A 203 -9.17 8.40 -11.10
CA PHE A 203 -8.45 8.64 -9.85
C PHE A 203 -7.89 10.07 -9.75
N HIS A 204 -7.37 10.59 -10.85
CA HIS A 204 -6.84 11.95 -10.95
C HIS A 204 -7.78 12.91 -11.70
N ASN A 205 -8.93 12.45 -12.21
CA ASN A 205 -9.91 13.27 -12.91
C ASN A 205 -10.51 14.32 -11.97
N MET A 206 -10.07 15.56 -12.08
CA MET A 206 -10.47 16.65 -11.18
C MET A 206 -11.93 17.04 -11.35
N GLU A 207 -12.45 17.03 -12.58
CA GLU A 207 -13.87 17.33 -12.85
C GLU A 207 -14.77 16.28 -12.16
N PHE A 208 -14.40 15.00 -12.27
CA PHE A 208 -15.10 13.91 -11.58
C PHE A 208 -15.06 14.10 -10.06
N ARG A 209 -13.90 14.46 -9.49
CA ARG A 209 -13.75 14.71 -8.03
C ARG A 209 -14.57 15.91 -7.58
N LEU A 210 -14.63 16.98 -8.35
CA LEU A 210 -15.47 18.14 -8.06
C LEU A 210 -16.97 17.78 -8.14
N GLY A 211 -17.35 16.93 -9.08
CA GLY A 211 -18.72 16.38 -9.15
C GLY A 211 -19.10 15.64 -7.86
N GLN A 212 -18.25 14.70 -7.39
CA GLN A 212 -18.43 14.00 -6.13
C GLN A 212 -18.47 14.95 -4.92
N PHE A 213 -17.64 15.99 -4.91
CA PHE A 213 -17.62 17.00 -3.84
C PHE A 213 -18.93 17.79 -3.80
N ARG A 214 -19.42 18.28 -4.94
CA ARG A 214 -20.72 18.98 -5.04
C ARG A 214 -21.89 18.09 -4.57
N GLU A 215 -21.89 16.82 -4.94
CA GLU A 215 -22.89 15.86 -4.47
C GLU A 215 -22.81 15.64 -2.95
N ALA A 216 -21.61 15.54 -2.38
CA ALA A 216 -21.44 15.41 -0.93
C ALA A 216 -21.94 16.63 -0.17
N ILE A 217 -21.71 17.85 -0.70
CA ILE A 217 -22.26 19.10 -0.17
C ILE A 217 -23.79 19.07 -0.20
N ALA A 218 -24.38 18.75 -1.35
CA ALA A 218 -25.84 18.72 -1.51
C ALA A 218 -26.52 17.70 -0.59
N ARG A 219 -25.87 16.59 -0.29
CA ARG A 219 -26.43 15.54 0.59
C ARG A 219 -26.24 15.84 2.07
N ASP A 220 -25.19 16.54 2.47
CA ASP A 220 -24.77 16.81 3.87
C ASP A 220 -25.15 15.72 4.88
N LYS A 221 -24.88 14.45 4.55
CA LYS A 221 -25.32 13.27 5.33
C LYS A 221 -24.95 13.31 6.81
N ALA A 222 -23.88 14.02 7.16
CA ALA A 222 -23.38 14.11 8.51
C ALA A 222 -23.77 15.44 9.21
N ALA A 223 -24.57 16.28 8.56
CA ALA A 223 -24.97 17.61 9.03
C ALA A 223 -23.78 18.46 9.52
N ARG A 224 -22.67 18.43 8.76
CA ARG A 224 -21.44 19.15 9.09
C ARG A 224 -21.13 20.32 8.16
N LEU A 225 -21.92 20.54 7.12
CA LEU A 225 -21.66 21.55 6.10
C LEU A 225 -21.48 22.93 6.71
N ALA A 226 -22.36 23.36 7.60
CA ALA A 226 -22.26 24.67 8.25
C ALA A 226 -20.94 24.90 9.00
N LYS A 227 -20.29 23.85 9.51
CA LYS A 227 -19.01 23.93 10.23
C LYS A 227 -17.80 24.10 9.31
N VAL A 228 -17.94 23.71 8.05
CA VAL A 228 -16.86 23.71 7.05
C VAL A 228 -17.14 24.62 5.86
N GLN A 229 -18.23 25.41 5.92
CA GLN A 229 -18.66 26.26 4.83
C GLN A 229 -17.55 27.16 4.25
N PRO A 230 -16.69 27.84 5.04
CA PRO A 230 -15.61 28.64 4.47
C PRO A 230 -14.60 27.84 3.62
N ILE A 231 -14.33 26.57 4.01
CA ILE A 231 -13.44 25.70 3.25
C ILE A 231 -14.12 25.25 1.95
N VAL A 232 -15.44 24.98 2.01
CA VAL A 232 -16.24 24.62 0.83
C VAL A 232 -16.24 25.77 -0.18
N ASP A 233 -16.48 26.99 0.27
CA ASP A 233 -16.51 28.19 -0.59
C ASP A 233 -15.14 28.42 -1.25
N GLU A 234 -14.06 28.29 -0.50
CA GLU A 234 -12.70 28.40 -1.02
C GLU A 234 -12.43 27.34 -2.11
N LEU A 235 -12.74 26.08 -1.87
CA LEU A 235 -12.52 24.99 -2.82
C LEU A 235 -13.35 25.18 -4.10
N LEU A 236 -14.62 25.58 -3.96
CA LEU A 236 -15.47 25.87 -5.11
C LEU A 236 -14.99 27.07 -5.90
N GLY A 237 -14.46 28.11 -5.23
CA GLY A 237 -13.86 29.27 -5.87
C GLY A 237 -12.60 28.94 -6.71
N ARG A 238 -11.89 27.86 -6.35
CA ARG A 238 -10.70 27.40 -7.10
C ARG A 238 -10.99 26.32 -8.13
N SER A 239 -12.25 25.94 -8.35
CA SER A 239 -12.62 24.79 -9.17
C SER A 239 -12.07 24.85 -10.61
N GLU A 240 -12.09 26.03 -11.25
CA GLU A 240 -11.52 26.19 -12.60
C GLU A 240 -9.99 26.03 -12.62
N GLU A 241 -9.30 26.60 -11.63
CA GLU A 241 -7.84 26.48 -11.53
C GLU A 241 -7.42 25.02 -11.32
N MET A 242 -8.15 24.30 -10.46
CA MET A 242 -7.90 22.88 -10.17
C MET A 242 -8.07 22.01 -11.41
N CYS A 243 -9.08 22.27 -12.26
CA CYS A 243 -9.29 21.51 -13.50
C CYS A 243 -8.25 21.81 -14.59
N ARG A 244 -7.53 22.94 -14.53
CA ARG A 244 -6.45 23.25 -15.48
C ARG A 244 -5.14 22.51 -15.18
N ALA A 245 -5.05 21.87 -14.03
CA ALA A 245 -3.83 21.15 -13.61
C ALA A 245 -3.73 19.72 -14.16
N GLU A 246 -4.67 19.30 -15.00
CA GLU A 246 -4.67 17.97 -15.68
C GLU A 246 -3.85 17.97 -16.97
#